data_d52a89daeee2a02a159b2542babbd75e
#
_entry.id   d52a89daeee2a02a159b2542babbd75e
#
_cell.length_a   1.000
_cell.length_b   1.000
_cell.length_c   1.000
_cell.angle_alpha   90.00
_cell.angle_beta   90.00
_cell.angle_gamma   90.00
#
_symmetry.space_group_name_H-M   'P 1'
#
loop_
_entity.id
_entity.type
_entity.pdbx_description
1 polymer ?
#
loop_
_entity_poly.entity_id
_entity_poly.type
_entity_poly.pdbx_seq_one_letter_code
_entity_poly.pdbx_strand_id
1 'polypeptide(L)' 'MSEVLTMDELKACYPDEHLLLVDYVTNEFGQVTGGRVLCHSKDAEEMWRQGIALHPKHAAHVFTRTTPDETIYIL' A
#
# COMPACT_ATOMS: atom_id res chain seq x y z
N MET A 1 -9.24 14.69 5.71
CA MET A 1 -8.18 14.30 6.64
C MET A 1 -7.76 12.88 6.36
N SER A 2 -6.51 12.66 6.00
CA SER A 2 -6.04 11.33 5.68
C SER A 2 -5.64 10.60 6.95
N GLU A 3 -6.18 9.41 7.12
CA GLU A 3 -5.93 8.60 8.30
C GLU A 3 -5.02 7.44 7.96
N VAL A 4 -4.27 6.99 8.96
CA VAL A 4 -3.51 5.76 8.84
C VAL A 4 -4.48 4.59 8.93
N LEU A 5 -4.52 3.79 7.86
CA LEU A 5 -5.42 2.63 7.79
C LEU A 5 -4.64 1.35 8.04
N THR A 6 -5.31 0.38 8.63
CA THR A 6 -4.73 -0.95 8.79
C THR A 6 -4.75 -1.68 7.45
N MET A 7 -4.00 -2.78 7.34
CA MET A 7 -3.98 -3.58 6.12
C MET A 7 -5.37 -4.10 5.77
N ASP A 8 -6.16 -4.49 6.77
CA ASP A 8 -7.53 -4.96 6.53
C ASP A 8 -8.41 -3.85 5.96
N GLU A 9 -8.26 -2.64 6.49
CA GLU A 9 -8.99 -1.48 5.97
C GLU A 9 -8.55 -1.13 4.56
N LEU A 10 -7.26 -1.23 4.28
CA LEU A 10 -6.74 -0.97 2.94
C LEU A 10 -7.27 -1.97 1.92
N LYS A 11 -7.33 -3.25 2.30
CA LYS A 11 -7.89 -4.28 1.42
C LYS A 11 -9.37 -4.08 1.17
N ALA A 12 -10.11 -3.60 2.17
CA ALA A 12 -11.53 -3.34 2.03
C ALA A 12 -11.81 -2.13 1.13
N CYS A 13 -11.00 -1.08 1.27
CA CYS A 13 -11.19 0.16 0.49
C CYS A 13 -10.62 0.06 -0.92
N TYR A 14 -9.52 -0.66 -1.10
CA TYR A 14 -8.80 -0.74 -2.38
C TYR A 14 -8.50 -2.20 -2.73
N PRO A 15 -9.52 -2.99 -3.09
CA PRO A 15 -9.31 -4.41 -3.43
C PRO A 15 -8.55 -4.56 -4.73
N ASP A 16 -7.56 -5.45 -4.73
CA ASP A 16 -6.74 -5.78 -5.91
C ASP A 16 -6.11 -4.54 -6.56
N GLU A 17 -5.57 -3.64 -5.75
CA GLU A 17 -4.92 -2.44 -6.24
C GLU A 17 -3.49 -2.32 -5.70
N HIS A 18 -2.67 -1.61 -6.46
CA HIS A 18 -1.35 -1.20 -6.00
C HIS A 18 -1.49 0.09 -5.21
N LEU A 19 -0.91 0.12 -4.02
CA LEU A 19 -0.96 1.28 -3.15
C LEU A 19 0.45 1.78 -2.87
N LEU A 20 0.58 3.09 -2.83
CA LEU A 20 1.79 3.71 -2.32
C LEU A 20 1.43 4.37 -1.00
N LEU A 21 2.04 3.90 0.08
CA LEU A 21 1.73 4.35 1.43
C LEU A 21 2.80 5.27 1.96
N VAL A 22 2.38 6.33 2.63
CA VAL A 22 3.27 7.19 3.40
C VAL A 22 2.89 7.07 4.87
N ASP A 23 3.79 7.51 5.77
CA ASP A 23 3.57 7.39 7.21
C ASP A 23 3.17 5.96 7.59
N TYR A 24 3.79 4.99 6.92
CA TYR A 24 3.46 3.59 7.13
C TYR A 24 3.97 3.10 8.49
N VAL A 25 3.25 2.12 9.02
CA VAL A 25 3.56 1.51 10.30
C VAL A 25 4.08 0.11 10.05
N THR A 26 5.15 -0.25 10.75
CA THR A 26 5.71 -1.60 10.66
C THR A 26 5.62 -2.29 12.02
N ASN A 27 5.57 -3.62 12.00
CA ASN A 27 5.63 -4.41 13.21
C ASN A 27 7.10 -4.68 13.59
N GLU A 28 7.29 -5.47 14.64
CA GLU A 28 8.64 -5.81 15.12
C GLU A 28 9.47 -6.59 14.10
N PHE A 29 8.82 -7.18 13.10
CA PHE A 29 9.50 -7.94 12.04
C PHE A 29 9.77 -7.09 10.79
N GLY A 30 9.47 -5.80 10.86
CA GLY A 30 9.66 -4.92 9.71
C GLY A 30 8.59 -5.01 8.62
N GLN A 31 7.50 -5.71 8.90
CA GLN A 31 6.39 -5.85 7.94
C GLN A 31 5.45 -4.65 8.06
N VAL A 32 5.00 -4.14 6.92
CA VAL A 32 4.06 -3.02 6.90
C VAL A 32 2.69 -3.51 7.36
N THR A 33 2.17 -2.91 8.43
CA THR A 33 0.87 -3.26 9.01
C THR A 33 -0.21 -2.25 8.68
N GLY A 34 0.16 -1.11 8.11
CA GLY A 34 -0.77 -0.08 7.71
C GLY A 34 -0.06 1.16 7.25
N GLY A 35 -0.81 2.17 6.86
CA GLY A 35 -0.23 3.42 6.41
C GLY A 35 -1.30 4.33 5.82
N ARG A 36 -0.86 5.47 5.34
CA ARG A 36 -1.72 6.45 4.69
C ARG A 36 -1.52 6.35 3.18
N VAL A 37 -2.62 6.23 2.44
CA VAL A 37 -2.55 6.09 0.99
C VAL A 37 -2.20 7.42 0.34
N LEU A 38 -1.06 7.46 -0.33
CA LEU A 38 -0.64 8.62 -1.11
C LEU A 38 -1.23 8.55 -2.52
N CYS A 39 -1.15 7.38 -3.14
CA CYS A 39 -1.77 7.14 -4.43
C CYS A 39 -2.07 5.64 -4.58
N HIS A 40 -2.96 5.32 -5.49
CA HIS A 40 -3.34 3.93 -5.76
C HIS A 40 -3.74 3.77 -7.22
N SER A 41 -3.60 2.57 -7.73
CA SER A 41 -4.05 2.24 -9.08
C SER A 41 -4.10 0.73 -9.23
N LYS A 42 -4.97 0.25 -10.11
CA LYS A 42 -4.98 -1.15 -10.50
C LYS A 42 -3.84 -1.45 -11.47
N ASP A 43 -3.28 -0.42 -12.10
CA ASP A 43 -2.14 -0.51 -12.98
C ASP A 43 -0.89 -0.07 -12.21
N ALA A 44 0.06 -1.00 -12.06
CA ALA A 44 1.30 -0.73 -11.34
C ALA A 44 2.11 0.40 -11.97
N GLU A 45 2.14 0.45 -13.29
CA GLU A 45 2.89 1.48 -14.01
C GLU A 45 2.32 2.87 -13.74
N GLU A 46 1.00 2.99 -13.77
CA GLU A 46 0.34 4.26 -13.48
C GLU A 46 0.61 4.68 -12.04
N MET A 47 0.55 3.74 -11.10
CA MET A 47 0.82 4.01 -9.70
C MET A 47 2.26 4.52 -9.52
N TRP A 48 3.22 3.91 -10.20
CA TRP A 48 4.61 4.35 -10.14
C TRP A 48 4.81 5.75 -10.72
N ARG A 49 4.11 6.08 -11.82
CA ARG A 49 4.17 7.43 -12.39
C ARG A 49 3.67 8.47 -11.41
N GLN A 50 2.56 8.18 -10.74
CA GLN A 50 2.01 9.07 -9.73
C GLN A 50 2.97 9.21 -8.55
N GLY A 51 3.55 8.11 -8.11
CA GLY A 51 4.51 8.12 -7.02
C GLY A 51 5.74 8.94 -7.32
N ILE A 52 6.29 8.79 -8.51
CA ILE A 52 7.47 9.56 -8.93
C ILE A 52 7.16 11.06 -8.97
N ALA A 53 5.97 11.41 -9.49
CA ALA A 53 5.56 12.82 -9.59
C ALA A 53 5.41 13.47 -8.20
N LEU A 54 5.00 12.69 -7.20
CA LEU A 54 4.75 13.21 -5.85
C LEU A 54 6.02 13.24 -4.99
N HIS A 55 7.06 12.54 -5.38
CA HIS A 55 8.36 12.50 -4.69
C HIS A 55 8.27 12.32 -3.17
N PRO A 56 7.62 11.26 -2.66
CA PRO A 56 7.56 11.03 -1.23
C PRO A 56 8.96 10.70 -0.68
N LYS A 57 9.27 11.17 0.52
CA LYS A 57 10.56 10.87 1.15
C LYS A 57 10.66 9.40 1.56
N HIS A 58 9.60 8.89 2.13
CA HIS A 58 9.49 7.50 2.57
C HIS A 58 8.14 6.96 2.14
N ALA A 59 8.16 5.87 1.41
CA ALA A 59 6.94 5.26 0.94
C ALA A 59 7.09 3.75 0.87
N ALA A 60 5.99 3.05 1.06
CA ALA A 60 5.93 1.60 0.92
C ALA A 60 4.95 1.24 -0.19
N HIS A 61 5.36 0.33 -1.05
CA HIS A 61 4.50 -0.19 -2.11
C HIS A 61 3.82 -1.46 -1.61
N VAL A 62 2.51 -1.48 -1.67
CA VAL A 62 1.71 -2.62 -1.24
C VAL A 62 0.71 -2.97 -2.34
N PHE A 63 0.53 -4.26 -2.58
CA PHE A 63 -0.53 -4.75 -3.45
C PHE A 63 -1.57 -5.48 -2.61
N THR A 64 -2.81 -5.01 -2.67
CA THR A 64 -3.91 -5.61 -1.91
C THR A 64 -4.55 -6.72 -2.71
N ARG A 65 -4.45 -7.96 -2.22
CA ARG A 65 -5.09 -9.11 -2.84
C ARG A 65 -6.34 -9.47 -2.10
N THR A 66 -7.41 -9.72 -2.86
CA THR A 66 -8.67 -10.15 -2.29
C THR A 66 -8.91 -11.66 -2.49
N THR A 67 -8.00 -12.35 -3.19
CA THR A 67 -8.11 -13.78 -3.39
C THR A 67 -7.79 -14.54 -2.10
N PRO A 68 -8.51 -15.65 -1.82
CA PRO A 68 -8.28 -16.40 -0.57
C PRO A 68 -6.94 -17.13 -0.51
N ASP A 69 -6.25 -17.25 -1.62
CA ASP A 69 -4.91 -17.83 -1.62
C ASP A 69 -3.91 -16.79 -1.15
N GLU A 70 -3.70 -16.79 0.15
CA GLU A 70 -2.71 -15.91 0.73
C GLU A 70 -1.31 -16.41 0.44
N THR A 71 -0.80 -16.07 -0.72
CA THR A 71 0.62 -16.22 -0.95
C THR A 71 1.26 -14.93 -0.48
N ILE A 72 1.91 -15.01 0.65
CA ILE A 72 2.65 -13.86 1.17
C ILE A 72 3.95 -13.79 0.38
N TYR A 73 4.05 -12.81 -0.50
CA TYR A 73 5.32 -12.53 -1.16
C TYR A 73 6.11 -11.59 -0.27
N ILE A 74 7.11 -12.15 0.35
CA ILE A 74 8.08 -11.35 1.07
C ILE A 74 9.11 -10.92 0.05
N LEU A 75 9.10 -9.66 -0.24
CA LEU A 75 10.14 -9.06 -1.06
C LEU A 75 11.30 -8.64 -0.18
#